data_520989bd3f40d71cf8bdaf4616707d3e
#
_entry.id   520989bd3f40d71cf8bdaf4616707d3e
#
_cell.length_a   1.000
_cell.length_b   1.000
_cell.length_c   1.000
_cell.angle_alpha   90.00
_cell.angle_beta   90.00
_cell.angle_gamma   90.00
#
_symmetry.space_group_name_H-M   'P 1'
#
loop_
_entity.id
_entity.type
_entity.pdbx_description
1 polymer ?
#
loop_
_entity_poly.entity_id
_entity_poly.type
_entity_poly.pdbx_seq_one_letter_code
_entity_poly.pdbx_strand_id
1 'polypeptide(L)'
;MDAIRNEARSTPAQSDAPAFTGFVCVRGAREHNLKNIDVQIPRDALVVFTGVSGSGKSSLAFGTLYAEAQRRYFESVAPYARRLIEQVGVPEVDAIEGLPPAVALQQQRGTPSARSSVGSVTTLSSLVRMLYSRTGDYPPKQPMLFAEDFSPNTVQGACPTCHGLGRVYEVTEKSMVPDDSLTIRERAIAAWPPAWHGQNLRDILVTLGYDVDKPWRDLPKKVRDWILFTDEQPTVPVYAGLTPKETRAALKRKDEPSYQGTFSGARRYVLHTFANTQSALMKKRVSQFMVGSVCPTCHGKRLKKEALSVKFAGLDIGDFAQLPLARLAEMLEPIARGKWPEPDAAHSVKDAARGSVLSRSAMRDAVEKRVAAGGSAHKASPDVRRTPNLSEEKRVAAQRIAAELLERLTTLVDLGLGYLALERSTPTLSSGETQRLRLATQLSSQLFGVVYVLDEPSAGLHP
;
A
#
# COMPACT_ATOMS: atom_id res chain seq x y z
N MET A 1 -76.39 -55.29 13.96
CA MET A 1 -75.34 -55.90 13.12
C MET A 1 -74.48 -54.78 12.63
N ASP A 2 -73.44 -54.64 13.29
CA ASP A 2 -72.03 -54.40 13.10
C ASP A 2 -71.67 -53.05 12.47
N ALA A 3 -71.20 -52.25 13.42
CA ALA A 3 -70.48 -51.02 13.18
C ALA A 3 -69.08 -51.30 12.60
N ILE A 4 -68.69 -50.56 11.55
CA ILE A 4 -67.30 -50.45 11.14
C ILE A 4 -66.82 -49.04 11.50
N ARG A 5 -66.01 -48.97 12.58
CA ARG A 5 -65.23 -47.79 12.95
C ARG A 5 -64.10 -47.57 11.93
N ASN A 6 -64.15 -46.44 11.30
CA ASN A 6 -63.00 -45.89 10.55
C ASN A 6 -62.16 -45.04 11.49
N GLU A 7 -61.07 -45.59 11.97
CA GLU A 7 -60.01 -44.84 12.67
C GLU A 7 -59.10 -44.18 11.61
N ALA A 8 -59.24 -42.90 11.43
CA ALA A 8 -58.30 -42.11 10.70
C ALA A 8 -57.02 -41.95 11.55
N ARG A 9 -55.97 -42.65 11.15
CA ARG A 9 -54.60 -42.42 11.66
C ARG A 9 -54.10 -41.07 11.15
N SER A 10 -54.10 -40.07 11.99
CA SER A 10 -53.35 -38.82 11.81
C SER A 10 -51.88 -39.10 12.07
N THR A 11 -51.11 -39.18 11.01
CA THR A 11 -49.64 -39.16 11.07
C THR A 11 -49.22 -37.72 11.38
N PRO A 12 -48.49 -37.45 12.47
CA PRO A 12 -47.90 -36.15 12.67
C PRO A 12 -46.79 -35.93 11.63
N ALA A 13 -46.93 -34.96 10.78
CA ALA A 13 -45.87 -34.45 9.96
C ALA A 13 -44.80 -33.85 10.89
N GLN A 14 -43.74 -34.62 11.11
CA GLN A 14 -42.51 -34.10 11.70
C GLN A 14 -41.90 -33.12 10.69
N SER A 15 -42.07 -31.83 10.93
CA SER A 15 -41.24 -30.81 10.34
C SER A 15 -39.88 -30.82 11.05
N ASP A 16 -38.94 -31.61 10.53
CA ASP A 16 -37.51 -31.54 10.90
C ASP A 16 -36.85 -30.29 10.27
N ALA A 17 -37.34 -29.13 10.65
CA ALA A 17 -36.53 -27.92 10.58
C ALA A 17 -35.64 -27.91 11.85
N PRO A 18 -34.30 -27.94 11.77
CA PRO A 18 -33.46 -27.88 12.94
C PRO A 18 -33.81 -26.59 13.70
N ALA A 19 -34.30 -26.74 14.95
CA ALA A 19 -34.50 -25.63 15.86
C ALA A 19 -33.15 -24.95 16.01
N PHE A 20 -33.01 -23.69 15.56
CA PHE A 20 -31.82 -22.88 15.75
C PHE A 20 -31.62 -22.72 17.27
N THR A 21 -30.85 -23.62 17.87
CA THR A 21 -30.33 -23.42 19.23
C THR A 21 -29.41 -22.20 19.17
N GLY A 22 -29.46 -21.30 20.15
CA GLY A 22 -28.59 -20.11 20.19
C GLY A 22 -27.08 -20.42 20.31
N PHE A 23 -26.64 -21.56 19.83
CA PHE A 23 -25.27 -22.09 19.91
C PHE A 23 -24.78 -22.61 18.56
N VAL A 24 -23.46 -22.50 18.36
CA VAL A 24 -22.71 -23.28 17.39
C VAL A 24 -22.21 -24.53 18.13
N CYS A 25 -22.62 -25.70 17.68
CA CYS A 25 -22.24 -26.97 18.30
C CYS A 25 -21.18 -27.67 17.42
N VAL A 26 -19.99 -27.83 17.97
CA VAL A 26 -18.88 -28.59 17.35
C VAL A 26 -18.79 -29.95 18.00
N ARG A 27 -18.69 -31.02 17.22
CA ARG A 27 -18.52 -32.38 17.69
C ARG A 27 -17.33 -33.04 17.02
N GLY A 28 -16.50 -33.69 17.83
CA GLY A 28 -15.40 -34.52 17.36
C GLY A 28 -14.30 -33.75 16.63
N ALA A 29 -13.94 -32.50 17.05
CA ALA A 29 -12.90 -31.73 16.41
C ALA A 29 -11.51 -32.32 16.70
N ARG A 30 -10.76 -32.65 15.60
CA ARG A 30 -9.44 -33.32 15.64
C ARG A 30 -8.39 -32.56 14.83
N GLU A 31 -8.71 -31.35 14.35
CA GLU A 31 -7.82 -30.57 13.51
C GLU A 31 -6.51 -30.24 14.22
N HIS A 32 -5.37 -30.52 13.58
CA HIS A 32 -4.01 -30.34 14.09
C HIS A 32 -3.78 -31.03 15.45
N ASN A 33 -3.75 -30.25 16.55
CA ASN A 33 -3.46 -30.74 17.90
C ASN A 33 -4.71 -30.90 18.78
N LEU A 34 -5.91 -30.80 18.23
CA LEU A 34 -7.16 -31.05 18.94
C LEU A 34 -7.35 -32.54 19.19
N LYS A 35 -7.82 -32.90 20.37
CA LYS A 35 -7.95 -34.29 20.84
C LYS A 35 -9.42 -34.72 20.88
N ASN A 36 -10.09 -34.70 19.73
CA ASN A 36 -11.49 -35.14 19.60
C ASN A 36 -12.41 -34.40 20.59
N ILE A 37 -12.44 -33.06 20.49
CA ILE A 37 -13.17 -32.26 21.44
C ILE A 37 -14.57 -31.89 20.93
N ASP A 38 -15.52 -31.80 21.87
CA ASP A 38 -16.87 -31.27 21.69
C ASP A 38 -16.97 -29.93 22.38
N VAL A 39 -17.57 -28.93 21.72
CA VAL A 39 -17.75 -27.61 22.29
C VAL A 39 -19.03 -26.95 21.81
N GLN A 40 -19.69 -26.23 22.70
CA GLN A 40 -20.84 -25.38 22.40
C GLN A 40 -20.43 -23.91 22.56
N ILE A 41 -20.61 -23.13 21.52
CA ILE A 41 -20.20 -21.73 21.44
C ILE A 41 -21.47 -20.89 21.29
N PRO A 42 -21.77 -19.98 22.24
CA PRO A 42 -22.95 -19.14 22.15
C PRO A 42 -22.87 -18.23 20.93
N ARG A 43 -24.02 -18.05 20.26
CA ARG A 43 -24.18 -17.08 19.18
C ARG A 43 -24.48 -15.69 19.76
N ASP A 44 -24.30 -14.65 18.94
CA ASP A 44 -24.56 -13.25 19.27
C ASP A 44 -23.82 -12.79 20.55
N ALA A 45 -22.63 -13.35 20.79
CA ALA A 45 -21.80 -13.10 21.95
C ALA A 45 -20.32 -12.94 21.56
N LEU A 46 -19.57 -12.20 22.38
CA LEU A 46 -18.10 -12.16 22.29
C LEU A 46 -17.53 -13.38 23.05
N VAL A 47 -16.94 -14.32 22.33
CA VAL A 47 -16.33 -15.52 22.89
C VAL A 47 -14.82 -15.44 22.79
N VAL A 48 -14.11 -15.64 23.90
CA VAL A 48 -12.64 -15.59 23.95
C VAL A 48 -12.07 -16.97 24.25
N PHE A 49 -11.26 -17.49 23.32
CA PHE A 49 -10.48 -18.70 23.55
C PHE A 49 -9.15 -18.35 24.22
N THR A 50 -8.93 -18.84 25.44
CA THR A 50 -7.72 -18.61 26.21
C THR A 50 -6.95 -19.92 26.44
N GLY A 51 -5.66 -19.83 26.75
CA GLY A 51 -4.81 -20.99 27.06
C GLY A 51 -3.36 -20.76 26.65
N VAL A 52 -2.49 -21.69 27.05
CA VAL A 52 -1.06 -21.66 26.72
C VAL A 52 -0.81 -21.79 25.21
N SER A 53 0.38 -21.39 24.75
CA SER A 53 0.75 -21.58 23.34
C SER A 53 0.71 -23.08 22.99
N GLY A 54 0.17 -23.42 21.81
CA GLY A 54 0.01 -24.80 21.39
C GLY A 54 -1.21 -25.55 21.98
N SER A 55 -2.10 -24.89 22.76
CA SER A 55 -3.29 -25.54 23.33
C SER A 55 -4.45 -25.79 22.35
N GLY A 56 -4.31 -25.47 21.07
CA GLY A 56 -5.35 -25.72 20.05
C GLY A 56 -6.32 -24.56 19.79
N LYS A 57 -6.12 -23.36 20.40
CA LYS A 57 -6.99 -22.20 20.18
C LYS A 57 -7.18 -21.85 18.70
N SER A 58 -6.09 -21.68 17.99
CA SER A 58 -6.12 -21.37 16.55
C SER A 58 -6.59 -22.55 15.72
N SER A 59 -6.33 -23.80 16.14
CA SER A 59 -6.85 -25.01 15.49
C SER A 59 -8.38 -25.06 15.57
N LEU A 60 -8.99 -24.68 16.71
CA LEU A 60 -10.43 -24.62 16.85
C LEU A 60 -11.02 -23.42 16.08
N ALA A 61 -10.49 -22.20 16.29
CA ALA A 61 -11.07 -20.98 15.73
C ALA A 61 -10.88 -20.89 14.22
N PHE A 62 -9.66 -21.11 13.72
CA PHE A 62 -9.32 -20.97 12.29
C PHE A 62 -9.33 -22.30 11.56
N GLY A 63 -8.67 -23.31 12.09
CA GLY A 63 -8.56 -24.63 11.46
C GLY A 63 -9.89 -25.37 11.37
N THR A 64 -10.79 -25.18 12.33
CA THR A 64 -12.07 -25.88 12.39
C THR A 64 -13.25 -24.97 12.02
N LEU A 65 -13.55 -23.96 12.81
CA LEU A 65 -14.76 -23.13 12.63
C LEU A 65 -14.68 -22.29 11.34
N TYR A 66 -13.62 -21.51 11.18
CA TYR A 66 -13.47 -20.66 10.00
C TYR A 66 -13.33 -21.50 8.72
N ALA A 67 -12.52 -22.56 8.75
CA ALA A 67 -12.32 -23.44 7.61
C ALA A 67 -13.63 -24.08 7.13
N GLU A 68 -14.45 -24.58 8.07
CA GLU A 68 -15.75 -25.17 7.74
C GLU A 68 -16.74 -24.13 7.20
N ALA A 69 -16.79 -22.92 7.80
CA ALA A 69 -17.63 -21.86 7.28
C ALA A 69 -17.24 -21.43 5.86
N GLN A 70 -15.93 -21.34 5.58
CA GLN A 70 -15.42 -21.07 4.23
C GLN A 70 -15.76 -22.22 3.26
N ARG A 71 -15.60 -23.47 3.66
CA ARG A 71 -15.97 -24.63 2.85
C ARG A 71 -17.44 -24.58 2.44
N ARG A 72 -18.35 -24.35 3.39
CA ARG A 72 -19.80 -24.21 3.12
C ARG A 72 -20.11 -23.04 2.20
N TYR A 73 -19.44 -21.91 2.41
CA TYR A 73 -19.59 -20.75 1.54
C TYR A 73 -19.16 -21.09 0.10
N PHE A 74 -18.00 -21.72 -0.07
CA PHE A 74 -17.51 -22.11 -1.41
C PHE A 74 -18.38 -23.16 -2.08
N GLU A 75 -19.05 -24.03 -1.36
CA GLU A 75 -20.03 -24.96 -1.93
C GLU A 75 -21.22 -24.24 -2.56
N SER A 76 -21.59 -23.10 -2.04
CA SER A 76 -22.67 -22.25 -2.59
C SER A 76 -22.23 -21.41 -3.81
N VAL A 77 -20.93 -21.27 -4.06
CA VAL A 77 -20.39 -20.44 -5.15
C VAL A 77 -20.25 -21.25 -6.43
N ALA A 78 -20.45 -20.59 -7.58
CA ALA A 78 -20.37 -21.23 -8.90
C ALA A 78 -19.00 -21.93 -9.13
N PRO A 79 -18.97 -23.11 -9.81
CA PRO A 79 -17.75 -23.92 -9.99
C PRO A 79 -16.57 -23.18 -10.63
N TYR A 80 -16.86 -22.22 -11.50
CA TYR A 80 -15.83 -21.38 -12.13
C TYR A 80 -15.10 -20.48 -11.11
N ALA A 81 -15.86 -19.81 -10.23
CA ALA A 81 -15.31 -18.93 -9.23
C ALA A 81 -14.49 -19.70 -8.16
N ARG A 82 -14.85 -20.95 -7.84
CA ARG A 82 -14.10 -21.82 -6.92
C ARG A 82 -12.67 -22.09 -7.38
N ARG A 83 -12.41 -22.13 -8.70
CA ARG A 83 -11.07 -22.36 -9.25
C ARG A 83 -10.11 -21.20 -9.08
N LEU A 84 -10.65 -20.00 -8.84
CA LEU A 84 -9.89 -18.75 -8.72
C LEU A 84 -9.55 -18.39 -7.26
N ILE A 85 -10.10 -19.14 -6.30
CA ILE A 85 -9.95 -18.88 -4.87
C ILE A 85 -9.18 -20.03 -4.24
N GLU A 86 -8.17 -19.72 -3.41
CA GLU A 86 -7.45 -20.74 -2.63
C GLU A 86 -8.43 -21.49 -1.74
N GLN A 87 -8.50 -22.80 -1.91
CA GLN A 87 -9.38 -23.65 -1.11
C GLN A 87 -8.73 -23.90 0.24
N VAL A 88 -9.45 -23.57 1.29
CA VAL A 88 -9.12 -24.03 2.65
C VAL A 88 -9.39 -25.53 2.73
N GLY A 89 -8.49 -26.30 3.33
CA GLY A 89 -8.65 -27.75 3.50
C GLY A 89 -9.95 -28.10 4.24
N VAL A 90 -10.45 -29.32 4.05
CA VAL A 90 -11.59 -29.85 4.82
C VAL A 90 -11.13 -30.12 6.25
N PRO A 91 -11.73 -29.46 7.26
CA PRO A 91 -11.31 -29.66 8.64
C PRO A 91 -11.67 -31.05 9.16
N GLU A 92 -10.83 -31.62 10.01
CA GLU A 92 -11.09 -32.90 10.67
C GLU A 92 -12.07 -32.71 11.83
N VAL A 93 -13.37 -32.81 11.55
CA VAL A 93 -14.46 -32.65 12.52
C VAL A 93 -15.63 -33.58 12.14
N ASP A 94 -16.32 -34.16 13.12
CA ASP A 94 -17.46 -35.01 12.84
C ASP A 94 -18.69 -34.24 12.38
N ALA A 95 -19.03 -33.15 13.10
CA ALA A 95 -20.15 -32.29 12.75
C ALA A 95 -20.00 -30.86 13.34
N ILE A 96 -20.49 -29.85 12.59
CA ILE A 96 -20.68 -28.51 13.11
C ILE A 96 -22.09 -28.04 12.76
N GLU A 97 -22.91 -27.79 13.76
CA GLU A 97 -24.28 -27.33 13.62
C GLU A 97 -24.40 -25.84 14.02
N GLY A 98 -25.32 -25.10 13.40
CA GLY A 98 -25.60 -23.71 13.74
C GLY A 98 -24.53 -22.70 13.35
N LEU A 99 -23.52 -23.09 12.55
CA LEU A 99 -22.42 -22.22 12.14
C LEU A 99 -22.84 -21.26 11.02
N PRO A 100 -22.83 -19.92 11.28
CA PRO A 100 -23.05 -18.92 10.25
C PRO A 100 -21.84 -18.79 9.31
N PRO A 101 -21.98 -18.05 8.18
CA PRO A 101 -20.82 -17.61 7.39
C PRO A 101 -19.79 -16.92 8.29
N ALA A 102 -18.51 -17.11 8.03
CA ALA A 102 -17.46 -16.53 8.85
C ALA A 102 -16.54 -15.61 8.06
N VAL A 103 -16.10 -14.55 8.73
CA VAL A 103 -15.06 -13.62 8.26
C VAL A 103 -13.90 -13.69 9.25
N ALA A 104 -12.69 -13.86 8.75
CA ALA A 104 -11.50 -13.97 9.59
C ALA A 104 -10.56 -12.79 9.47
N LEU A 105 -10.03 -12.34 10.59
CA LEU A 105 -8.89 -11.45 10.69
C LEU A 105 -7.67 -12.26 11.13
N GLN A 106 -6.98 -12.83 10.16
CA GLN A 106 -5.71 -13.54 10.40
C GLN A 106 -4.53 -12.58 10.36
N GLN A 107 -3.49 -12.90 11.11
CA GLN A 107 -2.16 -12.27 10.96
C GLN A 107 -1.52 -12.75 9.65
N GLN A 108 -2.08 -12.35 8.50
CA GLN A 108 -1.44 -12.69 7.23
C GLN A 108 -0.10 -11.97 7.11
N ARG A 109 0.94 -12.76 6.93
CA ARG A 109 2.30 -12.30 6.60
C ARG A 109 2.43 -11.91 5.11
N GLY A 110 1.41 -11.31 4.53
CA GLY A 110 1.51 -10.74 3.18
C GLY A 110 2.55 -9.62 3.20
N THR A 111 3.55 -9.70 2.34
CA THR A 111 4.54 -8.62 2.18
C THR A 111 3.82 -7.36 1.70
N PRO A 112 3.79 -6.29 2.50
CA PRO A 112 3.13 -5.06 2.10
C PRO A 112 3.76 -4.52 0.81
N SER A 113 2.96 -4.25 -0.20
CA SER A 113 3.42 -3.65 -1.45
C SER A 113 3.69 -2.16 -1.25
N ALA A 114 4.73 -1.63 -1.90
CA ALA A 114 5.01 -0.18 -1.92
C ALA A 114 3.88 0.65 -2.56
N ARG A 115 2.96 0.02 -3.28
CA ARG A 115 1.75 0.64 -3.86
C ARG A 115 0.55 0.62 -2.94
N SER A 116 0.59 -0.17 -1.87
CA SER A 116 -0.48 -0.27 -0.88
C SER A 116 -0.42 0.89 0.11
N SER A 117 -1.56 1.51 0.38
CA SER A 117 -1.71 2.64 1.31
C SER A 117 -2.89 2.43 2.26
N VAL A 118 -2.96 3.21 3.32
CA VAL A 118 -4.10 3.24 4.25
C VAL A 118 -5.41 3.33 3.46
N GLY A 119 -5.53 4.30 2.56
CA GLY A 119 -6.75 4.49 1.78
C GLY A 119 -7.10 3.33 0.84
N SER A 120 -6.11 2.55 0.35
CA SER A 120 -6.37 1.38 -0.50
C SER A 120 -6.83 0.18 0.32
N VAL A 121 -6.26 -0.03 1.50
CA VAL A 121 -6.63 -1.14 2.41
C VAL A 121 -8.01 -0.94 3.01
N THR A 122 -8.35 0.31 3.37
CA THR A 122 -9.67 0.66 3.93
C THR A 122 -10.75 0.91 2.88
N THR A 123 -10.42 0.77 1.59
CA THR A 123 -11.30 1.12 0.46
C THR A 123 -11.72 2.60 0.36
N LEU A 124 -11.28 3.46 1.30
CA LEU A 124 -11.57 4.90 1.31
C LEU A 124 -11.08 5.60 0.03
N SER A 125 -9.94 5.17 -0.54
CA SER A 125 -9.45 5.72 -1.80
C SER A 125 -10.44 5.57 -2.96
N SER A 126 -11.29 4.55 -2.97
CA SER A 126 -12.30 4.36 -4.01
C SER A 126 -13.40 5.40 -3.90
N LEU A 127 -13.87 5.68 -2.69
CA LEU A 127 -14.86 6.72 -2.41
C LEU A 127 -14.31 8.12 -2.69
N VAL A 128 -13.05 8.39 -2.30
CA VAL A 128 -12.39 9.68 -2.59
C VAL A 128 -12.26 9.90 -4.10
N ARG A 129 -11.86 8.88 -4.86
CA ARG A 129 -11.81 8.96 -6.33
C ARG A 129 -13.19 9.24 -6.94
N MET A 130 -14.23 8.60 -6.43
CA MET A 130 -15.60 8.83 -6.84
C MET A 130 -16.05 10.26 -6.49
N LEU A 131 -15.69 10.77 -5.31
CA LEU A 131 -15.96 12.15 -4.89
C LEU A 131 -15.36 13.15 -5.88
N TYR A 132 -14.08 13.03 -6.22
CA TYR A 132 -13.41 13.91 -7.18
C TYR A 132 -13.98 13.78 -8.59
N SER A 133 -14.24 12.56 -9.05
CA SER A 133 -14.83 12.31 -10.38
C SER A 133 -16.20 12.98 -10.53
N ARG A 134 -17.08 12.79 -9.55
CA ARG A 134 -18.48 13.21 -9.65
C ARG A 134 -18.74 14.65 -9.25
N THR A 135 -17.96 15.17 -8.31
CA THR A 135 -18.26 16.45 -7.65
C THR A 135 -17.14 17.47 -7.69
N GLY A 136 -15.98 17.10 -8.23
CA GLY A 136 -14.84 17.98 -8.37
C GLY A 136 -15.09 19.18 -9.26
N ASP A 137 -14.37 20.27 -8.99
CA ASP A 137 -14.28 21.46 -9.83
C ASP A 137 -13.24 21.24 -10.92
N TYR A 138 -13.71 21.11 -12.15
CA TYR A 138 -12.88 20.88 -13.33
C TYR A 138 -12.42 22.21 -13.93
N PRO A 139 -11.18 22.31 -14.40
CA PRO A 139 -10.77 23.46 -15.20
C PRO A 139 -11.64 23.62 -16.46
N PRO A 140 -11.80 24.86 -16.97
CA PRO A 140 -12.53 25.11 -18.18
C PRO A 140 -12.03 24.23 -19.35
N LYS A 141 -12.94 23.64 -20.11
CA LYS A 141 -12.67 22.76 -21.28
C LYS A 141 -12.01 21.39 -20.94
N GLN A 142 -11.77 21.07 -19.67
CA GLN A 142 -11.31 19.74 -19.31
C GLN A 142 -12.51 18.77 -19.28
N PRO A 143 -12.45 17.63 -19.98
CA PRO A 143 -13.51 16.63 -19.92
C PRO A 143 -13.58 16.01 -18.52
N MET A 144 -14.74 15.49 -18.17
CA MET A 144 -14.94 14.75 -16.92
C MET A 144 -14.05 13.51 -16.92
N LEU A 145 -13.34 13.29 -15.81
CA LEU A 145 -12.50 12.14 -15.56
C LEU A 145 -13.28 11.07 -14.78
N PHE A 146 -13.02 9.80 -15.08
CA PHE A 146 -13.58 8.67 -14.33
C PHE A 146 -12.79 8.42 -13.03
N ALA A 147 -13.33 7.62 -12.14
CA ALA A 147 -12.67 7.32 -10.85
C ALA A 147 -11.29 6.65 -11.04
N GLU A 148 -11.09 5.90 -12.11
CA GLU A 148 -9.83 5.25 -12.47
C GLU A 148 -8.74 6.25 -12.84
N ASP A 149 -9.09 7.40 -13.41
CA ASP A 149 -8.15 8.48 -13.76
C ASP A 149 -7.54 9.15 -12.52
N PHE A 150 -8.17 8.99 -11.37
CA PHE A 150 -7.69 9.44 -10.06
C PHE A 150 -6.93 8.36 -9.29
N SER A 151 -6.60 7.22 -9.92
CA SER A 151 -5.87 6.14 -9.28
C SER A 151 -4.39 6.15 -9.67
N PRO A 152 -3.45 6.17 -8.72
CA PRO A 152 -2.03 6.03 -9.03
C PRO A 152 -1.64 4.61 -9.46
N ASN A 153 -2.57 3.65 -9.35
CA ASN A 153 -2.34 2.23 -9.65
C ASN A 153 -2.89 1.81 -11.02
N THR A 154 -3.49 2.73 -11.76
CA THR A 154 -4.00 2.52 -13.13
C THR A 154 -3.12 3.25 -14.14
N VAL A 155 -3.08 2.76 -15.37
CA VAL A 155 -2.35 3.41 -16.47
C VAL A 155 -2.97 4.77 -16.82
N GLN A 156 -4.29 4.91 -16.64
CA GLN A 156 -5.03 6.14 -16.92
C GLN A 156 -4.67 7.26 -15.94
N GLY A 157 -4.54 6.95 -14.64
CA GLY A 157 -4.33 7.95 -13.59
C GLY A 157 -2.89 8.15 -13.17
N ALA A 158 -2.01 7.15 -13.34
CA ALA A 158 -0.63 7.21 -12.87
C ALA A 158 0.20 8.28 -13.58
N CYS A 159 1.01 9.01 -12.82
CA CYS A 159 2.01 9.92 -13.38
C CYS A 159 2.93 9.18 -14.37
N PRO A 160 3.13 9.67 -15.59
CA PRO A 160 3.91 8.98 -16.62
C PRO A 160 5.40 8.87 -16.26
N THR A 161 5.93 9.78 -15.43
CA THR A 161 7.34 9.79 -15.05
C THR A 161 7.67 8.79 -13.96
N CYS A 162 6.84 8.69 -12.91
CA CYS A 162 7.09 7.79 -11.77
C CYS A 162 6.17 6.56 -11.75
N HIS A 163 5.31 6.39 -12.73
CA HIS A 163 4.35 5.29 -12.84
C HIS A 163 3.55 5.04 -11.55
N GLY A 164 3.11 6.12 -10.91
CA GLY A 164 2.32 6.07 -9.68
C GLY A 164 3.11 5.83 -8.39
N LEU A 165 4.45 5.83 -8.42
CA LEU A 165 5.27 5.65 -7.22
C LEU A 165 5.47 6.94 -6.42
N GLY A 166 5.33 8.11 -7.05
CA GLY A 166 5.60 9.42 -6.43
C GLY A 166 7.09 9.75 -6.31
N ARG A 167 7.95 8.78 -6.62
CA ARG A 167 9.41 8.90 -6.57
C ARG A 167 10.02 8.38 -7.85
N VAL A 168 11.15 8.95 -8.21
CA VAL A 168 12.02 8.44 -9.26
C VAL A 168 13.31 7.96 -8.61
N TYR A 169 13.91 6.93 -9.18
CA TYR A 169 15.17 6.38 -8.69
C TYR A 169 16.25 6.71 -9.70
N GLU A 170 17.24 7.44 -9.22
CA GLU A 170 18.38 7.86 -9.99
C GLU A 170 19.66 7.23 -9.44
N VAL A 171 20.61 6.98 -10.34
CA VAL A 171 21.94 6.51 -9.96
C VAL A 171 22.89 7.68 -10.18
N THR A 172 23.47 8.18 -9.10
CA THR A 172 24.33 9.37 -9.12
C THR A 172 25.80 9.00 -8.98
N GLU A 173 26.72 9.89 -9.39
CA GLU A 173 28.17 9.69 -9.18
C GLU A 173 28.45 9.36 -7.71
N LYS A 174 27.92 10.16 -6.78
CA LYS A 174 28.12 9.97 -5.32
C LYS A 174 27.61 8.62 -4.80
N SER A 175 26.52 8.08 -5.38
CA SER A 175 26.02 6.77 -4.96
C SER A 175 26.87 5.62 -5.50
N MET A 176 27.45 5.77 -6.70
CA MET A 176 28.27 4.74 -7.33
C MET A 176 29.72 4.78 -6.86
N VAL A 177 30.22 5.96 -6.50
CA VAL A 177 31.59 6.23 -6.03
C VAL A 177 31.51 6.89 -4.66
N PRO A 178 31.35 6.11 -3.59
CA PRO A 178 31.24 6.64 -2.24
C PRO A 178 32.55 7.22 -1.70
N ASP A 179 33.68 6.73 -2.18
CA ASP A 179 35.04 7.20 -1.87
C ASP A 179 35.80 7.56 -3.14
N ASP A 180 35.95 8.84 -3.38
CA ASP A 180 36.62 9.39 -4.58
C ASP A 180 38.13 9.49 -4.44
N SER A 181 38.70 9.16 -3.27
CA SER A 181 40.15 9.05 -3.06
C SER A 181 40.74 7.78 -3.64
N LEU A 182 39.91 6.75 -3.85
CA LEU A 182 40.31 5.47 -4.42
C LEU A 182 40.51 5.58 -5.94
N THR A 183 41.34 4.72 -6.46
CA THR A 183 41.50 4.52 -7.91
C THR A 183 40.45 3.53 -8.43
N ILE A 184 40.23 3.50 -9.75
CA ILE A 184 39.33 2.51 -10.36
C ILE A 184 39.82 1.09 -10.08
N ARG A 185 41.14 0.88 -10.03
CA ARG A 185 41.75 -0.40 -9.67
C ARG A 185 41.47 -0.79 -8.22
N GLU A 186 41.46 0.16 -7.30
CA GLU A 186 41.12 -0.02 -5.89
C GLU A 186 39.59 -0.06 -5.64
N ARG A 187 38.80 -0.10 -6.70
CA ARG A 187 37.33 -0.21 -6.67
C ARG A 187 36.63 1.07 -6.25
N ALA A 188 37.10 2.24 -6.66
CA ALA A 188 36.37 3.49 -6.49
C ALA A 188 34.90 3.37 -6.94
N ILE A 189 34.62 2.65 -8.04
CA ILE A 189 33.27 2.38 -8.53
C ILE A 189 32.70 1.16 -7.78
N ALA A 190 32.10 1.42 -6.62
CA ALA A 190 31.52 0.40 -5.74
C ALA A 190 30.29 -0.31 -6.39
N ALA A 191 29.65 0.33 -7.36
CA ALA A 191 28.53 -0.23 -8.08
C ALA A 191 28.89 -1.48 -8.92
N TRP A 192 30.13 -1.59 -9.38
CA TRP A 192 30.58 -2.79 -10.09
C TRP A 192 30.80 -3.97 -9.14
N PRO A 193 30.60 -5.21 -9.63
CA PRO A 193 30.79 -6.38 -8.77
C PRO A 193 32.27 -6.53 -8.36
N PRO A 194 32.54 -7.03 -7.14
CA PRO A 194 33.91 -7.20 -6.63
C PRO A 194 34.66 -8.34 -7.31
N ALA A 195 33.94 -9.27 -7.93
CA ALA A 195 34.50 -10.46 -8.56
C ALA A 195 34.93 -10.21 -10.02
N TRP A 196 35.21 -11.28 -10.74
CA TRP A 196 35.71 -11.31 -12.12
C TRP A 196 35.05 -10.28 -13.08
N HIS A 197 33.74 -10.11 -13.04
CA HIS A 197 33.05 -9.19 -13.93
C HIS A 197 33.46 -7.71 -13.71
N GLY A 198 33.70 -7.30 -12.48
CA GLY A 198 34.22 -5.95 -12.20
C GLY A 198 35.71 -5.80 -12.57
N GLN A 199 36.49 -6.87 -12.48
CA GLN A 199 37.85 -6.91 -12.98
C GLN A 199 37.88 -6.72 -14.50
N ASN A 200 37.03 -7.43 -15.21
CA ASN A 200 36.85 -7.31 -16.65
C ASN A 200 36.56 -5.86 -17.09
N LEU A 201 35.61 -5.17 -16.42
CA LEU A 201 35.30 -3.77 -16.75
C LEU A 201 36.51 -2.83 -16.57
N ARG A 202 37.36 -3.08 -15.57
CA ARG A 202 38.61 -2.32 -15.36
C ARG A 202 39.63 -2.58 -16.45
N ASP A 203 39.79 -3.83 -16.86
CA ASP A 203 40.75 -4.23 -17.90
C ASP A 203 40.30 -3.67 -19.28
N ILE A 204 39.00 -3.60 -19.54
CA ILE A 204 38.42 -2.94 -20.71
C ILE A 204 38.80 -1.44 -20.72
N LEU A 205 38.67 -0.73 -19.57
CA LEU A 205 39.06 0.68 -19.48
C LEU A 205 40.53 0.90 -19.78
N VAL A 206 41.40 0.00 -19.34
CA VAL A 206 42.84 0.04 -19.70
C VAL A 206 43.03 -0.04 -21.20
N THR A 207 42.34 -0.95 -21.88
CA THR A 207 42.40 -1.10 -23.32
C THR A 207 41.87 0.12 -24.06
N LEU A 208 40.82 0.75 -23.54
CA LEU A 208 40.26 2.00 -24.07
C LEU A 208 41.15 3.23 -23.80
N GLY A 209 42.26 3.04 -23.05
CA GLY A 209 43.26 4.10 -22.82
C GLY A 209 42.97 4.97 -21.59
N TYR A 210 42.00 4.61 -20.75
CA TYR A 210 41.73 5.31 -19.51
C TYR A 210 42.75 4.95 -18.41
N ASP A 211 43.11 5.94 -17.60
CA ASP A 211 43.99 5.74 -16.46
C ASP A 211 43.19 5.21 -15.26
N VAL A 212 43.40 3.93 -14.95
CA VAL A 212 42.71 3.24 -13.86
C VAL A 212 43.45 3.32 -12.51
N ASP A 213 44.65 3.85 -12.52
CA ASP A 213 45.57 3.95 -11.37
C ASP A 213 45.60 5.36 -10.77
N LYS A 214 44.86 6.31 -11.36
CA LYS A 214 44.67 7.66 -10.85
C LYS A 214 43.48 7.73 -9.89
N PRO A 215 43.58 8.46 -8.75
CA PRO A 215 42.44 8.69 -7.89
C PRO A 215 41.22 9.23 -8.64
N TRP A 216 40.01 8.75 -8.31
CA TRP A 216 38.78 9.11 -9.03
C TRP A 216 38.56 10.63 -9.11
N ARG A 217 38.75 11.35 -8.00
CA ARG A 217 38.61 12.80 -7.93
C ARG A 217 39.51 13.57 -8.90
N ASP A 218 40.69 12.99 -9.23
CA ASP A 218 41.70 13.62 -10.09
C ASP A 218 41.49 13.30 -11.58
N LEU A 219 40.54 12.44 -11.92
CA LEU A 219 40.13 12.18 -13.29
C LEU A 219 39.30 13.35 -13.83
N PRO A 220 39.50 13.74 -15.11
CA PRO A 220 38.69 14.77 -15.74
C PRO A 220 37.21 14.43 -15.65
N LYS A 221 36.34 15.41 -15.37
CA LYS A 221 34.89 15.22 -15.26
C LYS A 221 34.30 14.50 -16.48
N LYS A 222 34.72 14.85 -17.69
CA LYS A 222 34.28 14.20 -18.95
C LYS A 222 34.55 12.69 -18.96
N VAL A 223 35.70 12.27 -18.40
CA VAL A 223 36.08 10.86 -18.30
C VAL A 223 35.21 10.16 -17.24
N ARG A 224 35.02 10.78 -16.09
CA ARG A 224 34.17 10.26 -15.02
C ARG A 224 32.73 10.09 -15.51
N ASP A 225 32.18 11.11 -16.14
CA ASP A 225 30.81 11.10 -16.67
C ASP A 225 30.66 9.99 -17.74
N TRP A 226 31.64 9.82 -18.62
CA TRP A 226 31.58 8.76 -19.62
C TRP A 226 31.60 7.36 -18.97
N ILE A 227 32.51 7.10 -18.04
CA ILE A 227 32.62 5.80 -17.35
C ILE A 227 31.36 5.45 -16.60
N LEU A 228 30.72 6.43 -15.95
CA LEU A 228 29.53 6.19 -15.15
C LEU A 228 28.24 6.16 -15.96
N PHE A 229 28.07 7.06 -16.91
CA PHE A 229 26.78 7.37 -17.52
C PHE A 229 26.65 7.07 -19.01
N THR A 230 27.72 6.61 -19.65
CA THR A 230 27.62 6.28 -21.09
C THR A 230 26.61 5.16 -21.34
N ASP A 231 25.89 5.30 -22.47
CA ASP A 231 25.05 4.24 -23.02
C ASP A 231 25.78 3.46 -24.12
N GLU A 232 27.00 3.91 -24.53
CA GLU A 232 27.85 3.21 -25.45
C GLU A 232 28.34 1.89 -24.84
N GLN A 233 28.47 0.87 -25.69
CA GLN A 233 28.94 -0.46 -25.33
C GLN A 233 30.08 -0.91 -26.27
N PRO A 234 31.24 -0.23 -26.24
CA PRO A 234 32.36 -0.63 -27.08
C PRO A 234 32.82 -2.04 -26.70
N THR A 235 33.05 -2.85 -27.73
CA THR A 235 33.70 -4.16 -27.61
C THR A 235 35.15 -4.03 -28.00
N VAL A 236 36.04 -4.42 -27.09
CA VAL A 236 37.48 -4.26 -27.24
C VAL A 236 38.21 -5.55 -26.86
N PRO A 237 39.42 -5.77 -27.43
CA PRO A 237 40.28 -6.87 -27.03
C PRO A 237 40.80 -6.66 -25.61
N VAL A 238 40.65 -7.66 -24.74
CA VAL A 238 41.10 -7.62 -23.36
C VAL A 238 42.30 -8.54 -23.16
N TYR A 239 43.30 -8.02 -22.45
CA TYR A 239 44.53 -8.74 -22.10
C TYR A 239 44.54 -8.91 -20.57
N ALA A 240 43.98 -10.01 -20.08
CA ALA A 240 43.80 -10.24 -18.67
C ALA A 240 45.18 -10.34 -17.95
N GLY A 241 45.27 -9.62 -16.81
CA GLY A 241 46.46 -9.66 -15.96
C GLY A 241 47.63 -8.79 -16.41
N LEU A 242 47.55 -8.12 -17.56
CA LEU A 242 48.60 -7.20 -18.00
C LEU A 242 48.44 -5.81 -17.37
N THR A 243 49.59 -5.17 -17.11
CA THR A 243 49.61 -3.76 -16.67
C THR A 243 49.20 -2.83 -17.82
N PRO A 244 48.80 -1.57 -17.57
CA PRO A 244 48.47 -0.62 -18.63
C PRO A 244 49.61 -0.41 -19.69
N LYS A 245 50.85 -0.52 -19.27
CA LYS A 245 52.00 -0.41 -20.19
C LYS A 245 52.12 -1.66 -21.08
N GLU A 246 51.99 -2.84 -20.52
CA GLU A 246 52.00 -4.11 -21.21
C GLU A 246 50.82 -4.26 -22.17
N THR A 247 49.63 -3.86 -21.76
CA THR A 247 48.41 -3.84 -22.60
C THR A 247 48.61 -2.95 -23.81
N ARG A 248 49.19 -1.75 -23.65
CA ARG A 248 49.52 -0.87 -24.79
C ARG A 248 50.58 -1.47 -25.72
N ALA A 249 51.56 -2.19 -25.16
CA ALA A 249 52.57 -2.88 -25.95
C ALA A 249 51.99 -4.07 -26.73
N ALA A 250 51.12 -4.87 -26.10
CA ALA A 250 50.40 -5.98 -26.72
C ALA A 250 49.47 -5.51 -27.87
N LEU A 251 48.74 -4.42 -27.65
CA LEU A 251 47.93 -3.78 -28.71
C LEU A 251 48.76 -3.34 -29.92
N LYS A 252 49.94 -2.73 -29.66
CA LYS A 252 50.86 -2.34 -30.74
C LYS A 252 51.43 -3.53 -31.51
N ARG A 253 51.72 -4.63 -30.81
CA ARG A 253 52.22 -5.87 -31.42
C ARG A 253 51.13 -6.70 -32.08
N LYS A 254 49.83 -6.37 -31.84
CA LYS A 254 48.66 -7.15 -32.26
C LYS A 254 48.69 -8.59 -31.68
N ASP A 255 49.15 -8.70 -30.44
CA ASP A 255 49.15 -9.97 -29.73
C ASP A 255 47.69 -10.50 -29.64
N GLU A 256 47.53 -11.82 -29.51
CA GLU A 256 46.20 -12.44 -29.40
C GLU A 256 45.58 -12.04 -28.05
N PRO A 257 44.34 -11.49 -28.02
CA PRO A 257 43.68 -11.08 -26.80
C PRO A 257 43.18 -12.31 -26.01
N SER A 258 43.12 -12.18 -24.70
CA SER A 258 42.54 -13.22 -23.82
C SER A 258 41.06 -13.47 -24.13
N TYR A 259 40.32 -12.40 -24.47
CA TYR A 259 38.93 -12.44 -24.93
C TYR A 259 38.48 -11.06 -25.45
N GLN A 260 37.29 -11.02 -26.07
CA GLN A 260 36.63 -9.76 -26.43
C GLN A 260 35.69 -9.34 -25.29
N GLY A 261 35.91 -8.15 -24.73
CA GLY A 261 35.12 -7.59 -23.62
C GLY A 261 34.25 -6.43 -24.07
N THR A 262 32.99 -6.44 -23.70
CA THR A 262 32.06 -5.33 -23.95
C THR A 262 31.93 -4.46 -22.69
N PHE A 263 32.17 -3.15 -22.85
CA PHE A 263 32.04 -2.19 -21.75
C PHE A 263 30.58 -1.92 -21.43
N SER A 264 30.31 -1.69 -20.16
CA SER A 264 29.00 -1.21 -19.68
C SER A 264 29.21 -0.15 -18.60
N GLY A 265 28.70 1.04 -18.84
CA GLY A 265 28.74 2.12 -17.87
C GLY A 265 28.09 1.72 -16.54
N ALA A 266 28.58 2.28 -15.43
CA ALA A 266 28.17 1.85 -14.09
C ALA A 266 26.65 2.04 -13.85
N ARG A 267 26.05 3.16 -14.30
CA ARG A 267 24.60 3.40 -14.25
C ARG A 267 23.84 2.30 -14.99
N ARG A 268 24.24 2.00 -16.22
CA ARG A 268 23.61 0.95 -17.02
C ARG A 268 23.69 -0.41 -16.34
N TYR A 269 24.86 -0.75 -15.79
CA TYR A 269 25.03 -1.99 -15.04
C TYR A 269 24.04 -2.10 -13.86
N VAL A 270 23.91 -1.04 -13.05
CA VAL A 270 22.98 -1.01 -11.89
C VAL A 270 21.54 -1.19 -12.35
N LEU A 271 21.09 -0.39 -13.32
CA LEU A 271 19.69 -0.39 -13.80
C LEU A 271 19.33 -1.71 -14.49
N HIS A 272 20.21 -2.22 -15.36
CA HIS A 272 20.00 -3.49 -16.08
C HIS A 272 19.96 -4.66 -15.09
N THR A 273 20.88 -4.71 -14.14
CA THR A 273 20.89 -5.78 -13.11
C THR A 273 19.65 -5.71 -12.23
N PHE A 274 19.23 -4.52 -11.81
CA PHE A 274 18.02 -4.35 -11.01
C PHE A 274 16.76 -4.83 -11.75
N ALA A 275 16.66 -4.54 -13.04
CA ALA A 275 15.49 -4.91 -13.84
C ALA A 275 15.42 -6.41 -14.16
N ASN A 276 16.57 -7.05 -14.44
CA ASN A 276 16.60 -8.37 -15.06
C ASN A 276 17.05 -9.51 -14.13
N THR A 277 17.64 -9.20 -12.96
CA THR A 277 18.10 -10.26 -12.06
C THR A 277 16.95 -10.96 -11.35
N GLN A 278 16.99 -12.29 -11.29
CA GLN A 278 16.09 -13.11 -10.47
C GLN A 278 16.60 -13.28 -9.03
N SER A 279 17.87 -12.95 -8.77
CA SER A 279 18.47 -13.06 -7.44
C SER A 279 18.08 -11.90 -6.56
N ALA A 280 17.36 -12.19 -5.46
CA ALA A 280 16.98 -11.21 -4.44
C ALA A 280 18.22 -10.52 -3.81
N LEU A 281 19.33 -11.26 -3.64
CA LEU A 281 20.58 -10.75 -3.11
C LEU A 281 21.21 -9.72 -4.07
N MET A 282 21.28 -10.04 -5.35
CA MET A 282 21.81 -9.11 -6.37
C MET A 282 20.92 -7.87 -6.49
N LYS A 283 19.61 -8.05 -6.47
CA LYS A 283 18.65 -6.93 -6.51
C LYS A 283 18.84 -6.00 -5.31
N LYS A 284 18.97 -6.55 -4.10
CA LYS A 284 19.29 -5.79 -2.88
C LYS A 284 20.63 -5.07 -2.99
N ARG A 285 21.66 -5.72 -3.54
CA ARG A 285 22.98 -5.13 -3.71
C ARG A 285 22.97 -3.90 -4.64
N VAL A 286 22.34 -4.00 -5.81
CA VAL A 286 22.34 -2.87 -6.76
C VAL A 286 21.39 -1.76 -6.35
N SER A 287 20.32 -2.07 -5.62
CA SER A 287 19.35 -1.07 -5.14
C SER A 287 19.96 -0.06 -4.17
N GLN A 288 21.04 -0.40 -3.46
CA GLN A 288 21.73 0.55 -2.56
C GLN A 288 22.37 1.73 -3.30
N PHE A 289 22.63 1.58 -4.61
CA PHE A 289 23.19 2.65 -5.45
C PHE A 289 22.09 3.53 -6.09
N MET A 290 20.83 3.17 -5.89
CA MET A 290 19.68 3.90 -6.44
C MET A 290 19.15 4.88 -5.38
N VAL A 291 19.32 6.16 -5.63
CA VAL A 291 18.83 7.23 -4.75
C VAL A 291 17.41 7.60 -5.17
N GLY A 292 16.47 7.49 -4.22
CA GLY A 292 15.08 7.87 -4.47
C GLY A 292 14.89 9.37 -4.25
N SER A 293 14.50 10.10 -5.29
CA SER A 293 14.09 11.49 -5.22
C SER A 293 12.59 11.65 -5.45
N VAL A 294 12.00 12.75 -4.97
CA VAL A 294 10.60 13.08 -5.25
C VAL A 294 10.44 13.28 -6.76
N CYS A 295 9.40 12.70 -7.35
CA CYS A 295 9.15 12.83 -8.78
C CYS A 295 9.01 14.31 -9.18
N PRO A 296 9.81 14.82 -10.12
CA PRO A 296 9.78 16.23 -10.52
C PRO A 296 8.48 16.63 -11.23
N THR A 297 7.76 15.68 -11.81
CA THR A 297 6.53 15.94 -12.56
C THR A 297 5.30 16.03 -11.67
N CYS A 298 5.11 15.10 -10.75
CA CYS A 298 3.93 15.05 -9.88
C CYS A 298 4.20 15.52 -8.45
N HIS A 299 5.44 15.88 -8.12
CA HIS A 299 5.86 16.35 -6.79
C HIS A 299 5.41 15.41 -5.65
N GLY A 300 5.51 14.10 -5.89
CA GLY A 300 5.13 13.06 -4.93
C GLY A 300 3.66 12.64 -4.99
N LYS A 301 2.78 13.38 -5.67
CA LYS A 301 1.33 13.14 -5.70
C LYS A 301 0.89 11.93 -6.54
N ARG A 302 1.79 11.25 -7.24
CA ARG A 302 1.61 9.99 -7.95
C ARG A 302 0.73 10.02 -9.20
N LEU A 303 -0.04 11.09 -9.44
CA LEU A 303 -1.08 11.20 -10.45
C LEU A 303 -0.67 12.08 -11.63
N LYS A 304 -1.37 11.95 -12.76
CA LYS A 304 -1.27 12.85 -13.90
C LYS A 304 -1.73 14.26 -13.54
N LYS A 305 -1.25 15.24 -14.32
CA LYS A 305 -1.55 16.66 -14.13
C LYS A 305 -3.05 16.95 -14.26
N GLU A 306 -3.74 16.25 -15.16
CA GLU A 306 -5.18 16.38 -15.41
C GLU A 306 -6.00 16.00 -14.17
N ALA A 307 -5.65 14.91 -13.50
CA ALA A 307 -6.29 14.50 -12.24
C ALA A 307 -5.99 15.48 -11.10
N LEU A 308 -4.76 15.99 -11.02
CA LEU A 308 -4.34 16.97 -10.00
C LEU A 308 -4.91 18.37 -10.23
N SER A 309 -5.40 18.69 -11.43
CA SER A 309 -6.04 19.97 -11.74
C SER A 309 -7.46 20.05 -11.19
N VAL A 310 -8.14 18.91 -10.99
CA VAL A 310 -9.48 18.85 -10.41
C VAL A 310 -9.40 19.12 -8.90
N LYS A 311 -10.29 19.99 -8.41
CA LYS A 311 -10.32 20.40 -7.00
C LYS A 311 -11.62 20.01 -6.33
N PHE A 312 -11.54 19.65 -5.08
CA PHE A 312 -12.70 19.50 -4.18
C PHE A 312 -12.40 20.28 -2.90
N ALA A 313 -13.28 21.18 -2.52
CA ALA A 313 -13.05 22.13 -1.42
C ALA A 313 -11.69 22.84 -1.53
N GLY A 314 -11.27 23.22 -2.75
CA GLY A 314 -10.00 23.89 -3.03
C GLY A 314 -8.74 23.03 -3.03
N LEU A 315 -8.83 21.75 -2.68
CA LEU A 315 -7.71 20.80 -2.63
C LEU A 315 -7.72 19.88 -3.86
N ASP A 316 -6.55 19.54 -4.38
CA ASP A 316 -6.45 18.40 -5.29
C ASP A 316 -6.44 17.07 -4.49
N ILE A 317 -6.70 15.98 -5.20
CA ILE A 317 -6.81 14.66 -4.56
C ILE A 317 -5.51 14.22 -3.84
N GLY A 318 -4.34 14.67 -4.32
CA GLY A 318 -3.07 14.39 -3.65
C GLY A 318 -2.96 15.11 -2.30
N ASP A 319 -3.27 16.42 -2.27
CA ASP A 319 -3.27 17.20 -1.03
C ASP A 319 -4.34 16.69 -0.05
N PHE A 320 -5.53 16.32 -0.57
CA PHE A 320 -6.60 15.71 0.23
C PHE A 320 -6.15 14.40 0.88
N ALA A 321 -5.49 13.53 0.13
CA ALA A 321 -5.03 12.23 0.63
C ALA A 321 -3.87 12.33 1.65
N GLN A 322 -3.19 13.49 1.72
CA GLN A 322 -2.14 13.78 2.71
C GLN A 322 -2.67 14.30 4.05
N LEU A 323 -3.92 14.73 4.10
CA LEU A 323 -4.50 15.20 5.36
C LEU A 323 -4.67 14.05 6.36
N PRO A 324 -4.52 14.32 7.67
CA PRO A 324 -4.88 13.37 8.72
C PRO A 324 -6.34 12.96 8.61
N LEU A 325 -6.65 11.67 8.89
CA LEU A 325 -8.02 11.14 8.81
C LEU A 325 -9.00 11.91 9.68
N ALA A 326 -8.58 12.34 10.89
CA ALA A 326 -9.40 13.19 11.75
C ALA A 326 -9.76 14.51 11.07
N ARG A 327 -8.80 15.13 10.37
CA ARG A 327 -9.05 16.38 9.65
C ARG A 327 -9.96 16.19 8.44
N LEU A 328 -9.84 15.05 7.76
CA LEU A 328 -10.76 14.68 6.68
C LEU A 328 -12.19 14.51 7.20
N ALA A 329 -12.37 13.87 8.36
CA ALA A 329 -13.67 13.71 9.00
C ALA A 329 -14.31 15.07 9.34
N GLU A 330 -13.56 15.97 9.99
CA GLU A 330 -14.02 17.34 10.29
C GLU A 330 -14.44 18.13 9.03
N MET A 331 -13.70 17.96 7.94
CA MET A 331 -13.99 18.67 6.68
C MET A 331 -15.22 18.09 5.96
N LEU A 332 -15.43 16.78 6.04
CA LEU A 332 -16.53 16.10 5.37
C LEU A 332 -17.84 16.17 6.17
N GLU A 333 -17.79 16.34 7.49
CA GLU A 333 -18.97 16.38 8.36
C GLU A 333 -20.04 17.42 7.94
N PRO A 334 -19.70 18.69 7.68
CA PRO A 334 -20.69 19.67 7.22
C PRO A 334 -21.27 19.28 5.85
N ILE A 335 -20.44 18.74 4.94
CA ILE A 335 -20.89 18.34 3.61
C ILE A 335 -21.86 17.16 3.71
N ALA A 336 -21.58 16.17 4.55
CA ALA A 336 -22.47 15.02 4.83
C ALA A 336 -23.84 15.47 5.36
N ARG A 337 -23.88 16.58 6.09
CA ARG A 337 -25.12 17.21 6.60
C ARG A 337 -25.76 18.20 5.61
N GLY A 338 -25.29 18.27 4.38
CA GLY A 338 -25.81 19.18 3.33
C GLY A 338 -25.38 20.63 3.50
N LYS A 339 -24.42 20.93 4.38
CA LYS A 339 -23.85 22.26 4.58
C LYS A 339 -22.55 22.39 3.79
N TRP A 340 -22.50 23.33 2.84
CA TRP A 340 -21.29 23.58 2.06
C TRP A 340 -20.38 24.58 2.76
N PRO A 341 -19.06 24.31 2.82
CA PRO A 341 -18.12 25.27 3.40
C PRO A 341 -18.07 26.53 2.52
N GLU A 342 -18.10 27.70 3.15
CA GLU A 342 -17.88 28.96 2.47
C GLU A 342 -16.45 29.07 1.92
N PRO A 343 -16.21 29.81 0.81
CA PRO A 343 -14.90 29.86 0.13
C PRO A 343 -13.73 30.28 1.01
N ASP A 344 -13.99 31.07 2.05
CA ASP A 344 -12.95 31.59 2.97
C ASP A 344 -12.36 30.52 3.90
N ALA A 345 -13.08 29.42 4.13
CA ALA A 345 -12.57 28.31 4.93
C ALA A 345 -11.45 27.52 4.22
N ALA A 346 -11.40 27.55 2.90
CA ALA A 346 -10.39 26.83 2.10
C ALA A 346 -8.97 27.39 2.26
N HIS A 347 -8.80 28.67 2.62
CA HIS A 347 -7.48 29.28 2.85
C HIS A 347 -6.86 28.78 4.17
N SER A 348 -7.66 28.61 5.22
CA SER A 348 -7.19 28.12 6.51
C SER A 348 -6.69 26.67 6.45
N VAL A 349 -7.21 25.87 5.52
CA VAL A 349 -6.82 24.45 5.34
C VAL A 349 -5.45 24.31 4.65
N LYS A 350 -5.11 25.22 3.71
CA LYS A 350 -3.80 25.24 3.04
C LYS A 350 -2.66 25.64 3.99
N ASP A 351 -2.92 26.55 4.90
CA ASP A 351 -1.92 27.00 5.88
C ASP A 351 -1.70 25.96 6.98
N ALA A 352 -2.73 25.21 7.38
CA ALA A 352 -2.62 24.12 8.31
C ALA A 352 -1.83 22.91 7.74
N ALA A 353 -1.95 22.66 6.43
CA ALA A 353 -1.19 21.59 5.76
C ALA A 353 0.31 21.91 5.60
N ARG A 354 0.70 23.20 5.59
CA ARG A 354 2.10 23.63 5.54
C ARG A 354 2.80 23.65 6.90
N GLY A 355 2.03 23.63 8.00
CA GLY A 355 2.53 23.80 9.36
C GLY A 355 2.74 22.54 10.18
N SER A 356 2.72 21.33 9.59
CA SER A 356 2.74 20.08 10.35
C SER A 356 4.14 19.57 10.72
N VAL A 357 4.81 20.28 11.64
CA VAL A 357 5.67 19.65 12.68
C VAL A 357 5.54 20.50 13.94
N LEU A 358 4.40 20.44 14.60
CA LEU A 358 4.25 21.04 15.92
C LEU A 358 4.07 19.94 16.97
N SER A 359 4.90 20.01 18.03
CA SER A 359 4.87 19.13 19.19
C SER A 359 3.49 19.21 19.91
N ARG A 360 3.14 18.14 20.65
CA ARG A 360 1.89 18.05 21.43
C ARG A 360 1.62 19.24 22.36
N SER A 361 2.66 19.97 22.81
CA SER A 361 2.52 21.18 23.63
C SER A 361 1.98 22.37 22.85
N ALA A 362 2.39 22.55 21.60
CA ALA A 362 1.92 23.67 20.76
C ALA A 362 0.45 23.56 20.32
N MET A 363 -0.10 22.33 20.31
CA MET A 363 -1.53 22.11 20.01
C MET A 363 -2.44 22.56 21.17
N ARG A 364 -2.04 22.39 22.42
CA ARG A 364 -2.81 22.88 23.59
C ARG A 364 -2.83 24.40 23.64
N ASP A 365 -1.70 25.07 23.43
CA ASP A 365 -1.60 26.52 23.46
C ASP A 365 -2.37 27.24 22.34
N ALA A 366 -2.52 26.58 21.17
CA ALA A 366 -3.28 27.13 20.06
C ALA A 366 -4.81 27.09 20.28
N VAL A 367 -5.30 26.09 21.01
CA VAL A 367 -6.72 25.98 21.37
C VAL A 367 -7.09 26.99 22.44
N GLU A 368 -6.25 27.20 23.46
CA GLU A 368 -6.52 28.19 24.51
C GLU A 368 -6.47 29.64 24.04
N LYS A 369 -5.57 29.98 23.10
CA LYS A 369 -5.49 31.33 22.53
C LYS A 369 -6.65 31.71 21.61
N ARG A 370 -7.34 30.76 20.99
CA ARG A 370 -8.53 31.02 20.16
C ARG A 370 -9.81 31.30 20.94
N VAL A 371 -9.89 30.86 22.19
CA VAL A 371 -11.03 31.15 23.08
C VAL A 371 -10.93 32.58 23.66
N ALA A 372 -9.74 33.17 23.71
CA ALA A 372 -9.49 34.48 24.32
C ALA A 372 -9.52 35.70 23.36
N ALA A 373 -9.52 35.47 22.03
CA ALA A 373 -9.49 36.57 21.04
C ALA A 373 -10.85 36.77 20.35
N GLY A 374 -11.74 37.47 21.04
CA GLY A 374 -12.94 38.04 20.45
C GLY A 374 -12.55 39.26 19.53
N GLY A 375 -13.03 39.17 18.30
CA GLY A 375 -13.41 40.21 17.37
C GLY A 375 -12.45 41.34 17.01
N SER A 376 -12.12 41.45 15.72
CA SER A 376 -12.11 42.77 15.01
C SER A 376 -12.09 42.53 13.50
N ALA A 377 -13.03 43.16 12.80
CA ALA A 377 -13.22 43.08 11.38
C ALA A 377 -12.25 44.03 10.67
N HIS A 378 -11.44 43.52 9.74
CA HIS A 378 -10.74 44.31 8.74
C HIS A 378 -11.41 44.17 7.37
N LYS A 379 -11.81 45.31 6.81
CA LYS A 379 -12.37 45.47 5.47
C LYS A 379 -11.32 45.07 4.42
N ALA A 380 -11.63 44.09 3.60
CA ALA A 380 -10.91 43.78 2.38
C ALA A 380 -11.81 43.98 1.16
N SER A 381 -11.24 44.56 0.11
CA SER A 381 -11.85 44.94 -1.17
C SER A 381 -12.48 43.74 -1.90
N PRO A 382 -13.48 43.99 -2.76
CA PRO A 382 -14.24 42.93 -3.38
C PRO A 382 -13.53 42.38 -4.63
N ASP A 383 -12.80 41.29 -4.50
CA ASP A 383 -12.49 40.43 -5.64
C ASP A 383 -13.47 39.24 -5.59
N VAL A 384 -14.52 39.37 -6.39
CA VAL A 384 -15.64 38.43 -6.47
C VAL A 384 -15.13 37.12 -7.05
N ARG A 385 -14.61 36.22 -6.23
CA ARG A 385 -14.39 34.83 -6.60
C ARG A 385 -15.68 34.05 -6.34
N ARG A 386 -16.37 33.75 -7.46
CA ARG A 386 -17.60 33.00 -7.51
C ARG A 386 -17.46 31.69 -6.70
N THR A 387 -18.34 31.49 -5.73
CA THR A 387 -18.66 30.16 -5.22
C THR A 387 -18.91 29.23 -6.40
N PRO A 388 -18.29 28.04 -6.47
CA PRO A 388 -18.66 27.09 -7.51
C PRO A 388 -20.14 26.79 -7.36
N ASN A 389 -20.93 27.15 -8.37
CA ASN A 389 -22.35 26.87 -8.40
C ASN A 389 -22.51 25.39 -8.74
N LEU A 390 -22.29 24.52 -7.72
CA LEU A 390 -22.48 23.08 -7.84
C LEU A 390 -23.96 22.84 -8.19
N SER A 391 -24.20 22.11 -9.29
CA SER A 391 -25.53 21.67 -9.61
C SER A 391 -26.13 20.88 -8.45
N GLU A 392 -27.44 20.87 -8.30
CA GLU A 392 -28.15 20.13 -7.26
C GLU A 392 -27.75 18.65 -7.25
N GLU A 393 -27.59 18.04 -8.42
CA GLU A 393 -27.12 16.66 -8.60
C GLU A 393 -25.73 16.43 -7.97
N LYS A 394 -24.79 17.35 -8.20
CA LYS A 394 -23.45 17.27 -7.62
C LYS A 394 -23.48 17.43 -6.11
N ARG A 395 -24.37 18.26 -5.57
CA ARG A 395 -24.55 18.44 -4.12
C ARG A 395 -25.04 17.15 -3.48
N VAL A 396 -26.09 16.54 -4.05
CA VAL A 396 -26.64 15.27 -3.55
C VAL A 396 -25.59 14.15 -3.63
N ALA A 397 -24.86 14.07 -4.74
CA ALA A 397 -23.78 13.07 -4.88
C ALA A 397 -22.68 13.27 -3.84
N ALA A 398 -22.21 14.50 -3.65
CA ALA A 398 -21.18 14.81 -2.66
C ALA A 398 -21.65 14.52 -1.24
N GLN A 399 -22.88 14.87 -0.89
CA GLN A 399 -23.46 14.59 0.42
C GLN A 399 -23.48 13.09 0.74
N ARG A 400 -23.93 12.26 -0.20
CA ARG A 400 -23.99 10.81 -0.03
C ARG A 400 -22.59 10.20 0.11
N ILE A 401 -21.67 10.56 -0.79
CA ILE A 401 -20.30 10.04 -0.73
C ILE A 401 -19.57 10.53 0.53
N ALA A 402 -19.78 11.79 0.94
CA ALA A 402 -19.21 12.32 2.16
C ALA A 402 -19.75 11.63 3.42
N ALA A 403 -21.04 11.28 3.46
CA ALA A 403 -21.63 10.54 4.56
C ALA A 403 -21.01 9.14 4.71
N GLU A 404 -20.84 8.41 3.60
CA GLU A 404 -20.21 7.08 3.61
C GLU A 404 -18.70 7.16 3.99
N LEU A 405 -17.99 8.20 3.48
CA LEU A 405 -16.61 8.46 3.88
C LEU A 405 -16.51 8.75 5.38
N LEU A 406 -17.40 9.60 5.91
CA LEU A 406 -17.39 10.01 7.30
C LEU A 406 -17.63 8.83 8.25
N GLU A 407 -18.57 7.95 7.95
CA GLU A 407 -18.85 6.75 8.74
C GLU A 407 -17.60 5.87 8.89
N ARG A 408 -16.90 5.59 7.77
CA ARG A 408 -15.66 4.79 7.78
C ARG A 408 -14.50 5.51 8.45
N LEU A 409 -14.38 6.83 8.25
CA LEU A 409 -13.36 7.66 8.91
C LEU A 409 -13.56 7.69 10.43
N THR A 410 -14.79 7.80 10.91
CA THR A 410 -15.12 7.80 12.34
C THR A 410 -14.63 6.52 13.01
N THR A 411 -14.90 5.36 12.43
CA THR A 411 -14.38 4.07 12.93
C THR A 411 -12.84 4.05 13.05
N LEU A 412 -12.13 4.61 12.07
CA LEU A 412 -10.67 4.71 12.14
C LEU A 412 -10.18 5.69 13.20
N VAL A 413 -10.86 6.80 13.37
CA VAL A 413 -10.54 7.83 14.38
C VAL A 413 -10.77 7.26 15.79
N ASP A 414 -11.89 6.56 16.02
CA ASP A 414 -12.24 5.93 17.29
C ASP A 414 -11.21 4.85 17.70
N LEU A 415 -10.65 4.14 16.73
CA LEU A 415 -9.54 3.22 16.94
C LEU A 415 -8.17 3.92 17.12
N GLY A 416 -8.15 5.25 17.25
CA GLY A 416 -6.93 6.02 17.48
C GLY A 416 -6.01 6.15 16.27
N LEU A 417 -6.53 5.98 15.04
CA LEU A 417 -5.76 6.11 13.79
C LEU A 417 -5.95 7.47 13.09
N GLY A 418 -6.61 8.43 13.76
CA GLY A 418 -6.95 9.75 13.20
C GLY A 418 -5.76 10.58 12.69
N TYR A 419 -4.55 10.30 13.16
CA TYR A 419 -3.32 10.98 12.74
C TYR A 419 -2.74 10.44 11.42
N LEU A 420 -3.17 9.27 10.96
CA LEU A 420 -2.72 8.71 9.68
C LEU A 420 -3.29 9.49 8.51
N ALA A 421 -2.60 9.44 7.37
CA ALA A 421 -3.08 9.96 6.09
C ALA A 421 -3.44 8.82 5.14
N LEU A 422 -4.39 9.05 4.22
CA LEU A 422 -4.83 8.05 3.25
C LEU A 422 -3.69 7.54 2.36
N GLU A 423 -2.73 8.40 2.02
CA GLU A 423 -1.58 8.02 1.18
C GLU A 423 -0.46 7.30 1.94
N ARG A 424 -0.53 7.23 3.28
CA ARG A 424 0.49 6.56 4.09
C ARG A 424 0.69 5.13 3.61
N SER A 425 1.92 4.82 3.19
CA SER A 425 2.27 3.51 2.66
C SER A 425 2.22 2.42 3.74
N THR A 426 1.57 1.28 3.46
CA THR A 426 1.40 0.20 4.46
C THR A 426 2.70 -0.39 5.00
N PRO A 427 3.82 -0.52 4.23
CA PRO A 427 5.11 -0.95 4.78
C PRO A 427 5.68 -0.04 5.87
N THR A 428 5.19 1.19 5.99
CA THR A 428 5.66 2.17 6.99
C THR A 428 4.81 2.18 8.26
N LEU A 429 3.76 1.36 8.32
CA LEU A 429 2.91 1.22 9.49
C LEU A 429 3.53 0.27 10.51
N SER A 430 3.34 0.57 11.79
CA SER A 430 3.65 -0.36 12.87
C SER A 430 2.70 -1.57 12.84
N SER A 431 3.05 -2.65 13.55
CA SER A 431 2.19 -3.82 13.67
C SER A 431 0.83 -3.48 14.28
N GLY A 432 0.79 -2.66 15.33
CA GLY A 432 -0.44 -2.21 15.97
C GLY A 432 -1.31 -1.31 15.08
N GLU A 433 -0.71 -0.39 14.29
CA GLU A 433 -1.44 0.41 13.29
C GLU A 433 -2.06 -0.49 12.22
N THR A 434 -1.29 -1.45 11.71
CA THR A 434 -1.77 -2.39 10.68
C THR A 434 -2.92 -3.23 11.19
N GLN A 435 -2.86 -3.70 12.43
CA GLN A 435 -3.90 -4.50 13.04
C GLN A 435 -5.18 -3.71 13.28
N ARG A 436 -5.09 -2.51 13.86
CA ARG A 436 -6.25 -1.62 14.04
C ARG A 436 -6.88 -1.22 12.71
N LEU A 437 -6.06 -1.00 11.67
CA LEU A 437 -6.54 -0.69 10.33
C LEU A 437 -7.36 -1.86 9.74
N ARG A 438 -6.89 -3.10 9.92
CA ARG A 438 -7.62 -4.31 9.50
C ARG A 438 -8.91 -4.48 10.29
N LEU A 439 -8.86 -4.28 11.60
CA LEU A 439 -10.04 -4.34 12.46
C LEU A 439 -11.10 -3.31 12.03
N ALA A 440 -10.69 -2.06 11.79
CA ALA A 440 -11.58 -1.02 11.27
C ALA A 440 -12.26 -1.44 9.95
N THR A 441 -11.48 -2.04 9.04
CA THR A 441 -12.01 -2.47 7.73
C THR A 441 -13.07 -3.58 7.89
N GLN A 442 -12.88 -4.49 8.83
CA GLN A 442 -13.85 -5.55 9.13
C GLN A 442 -15.12 -5.00 9.79
N LEU A 443 -14.98 -4.12 10.78
CA LEU A 443 -16.12 -3.47 11.44
C LEU A 443 -16.94 -2.63 10.46
N SER A 444 -16.28 -1.92 9.55
CA SER A 444 -16.96 -1.12 8.53
C SER A 444 -17.69 -1.94 7.47
N SER A 445 -17.50 -3.27 7.41
CA SER A 445 -18.24 -4.13 6.48
C SER A 445 -19.70 -4.29 6.81
N GLN A 446 -20.10 -3.99 8.05
CA GLN A 446 -21.48 -4.09 8.58
C GLN A 446 -22.19 -5.39 8.20
N LEU A 447 -21.47 -6.51 8.13
CA LEU A 447 -22.02 -7.80 7.82
C LEU A 447 -22.79 -8.32 9.05
N PHE A 448 -24.09 -8.53 8.89
CA PHE A 448 -24.95 -9.14 9.90
C PHE A 448 -25.05 -10.66 9.69
N GLY A 449 -25.28 -11.40 10.79
CA GLY A 449 -25.44 -12.85 10.73
C GLY A 449 -24.17 -13.61 10.34
N VAL A 450 -22.99 -13.02 10.57
CA VAL A 450 -21.68 -13.65 10.34
C VAL A 450 -20.89 -13.81 11.65
N VAL A 451 -19.99 -14.78 11.67
CA VAL A 451 -19.01 -14.94 12.76
C VAL A 451 -17.72 -14.21 12.38
N TYR A 452 -17.26 -13.32 13.25
CA TYR A 452 -15.94 -12.69 13.14
C TYR A 452 -14.92 -13.51 13.93
N VAL A 453 -13.95 -14.10 13.25
CA VAL A 453 -12.86 -14.85 13.89
C VAL A 453 -11.61 -13.96 13.91
N LEU A 454 -11.19 -13.59 15.14
CA LEU A 454 -10.08 -12.64 15.35
C LEU A 454 -8.89 -13.35 16.00
N ASP A 455 -7.69 -13.20 15.43
CA ASP A 455 -6.44 -13.73 15.98
C ASP A 455 -5.70 -12.62 16.71
N GLU A 456 -5.59 -12.75 18.05
CA GLU A 456 -4.93 -11.78 18.92
C GLU A 456 -5.28 -10.31 18.59
N PRO A 457 -6.56 -9.91 18.57
CA PRO A 457 -6.99 -8.59 18.08
C PRO A 457 -6.42 -7.42 18.88
N SER A 458 -5.96 -7.67 20.10
CA SER A 458 -5.30 -6.69 20.98
C SER A 458 -3.77 -6.65 20.84
N ALA A 459 -3.15 -7.52 20.03
CA ALA A 459 -1.70 -7.55 19.87
C ALA A 459 -1.19 -6.21 19.35
N GLY A 460 -0.19 -5.63 20.00
CA GLY A 460 0.37 -4.33 19.65
C GLY A 460 -0.49 -3.12 20.07
N LEU A 461 -1.57 -3.33 20.83
CA LEU A 461 -2.23 -2.26 21.56
C LEU A 461 -1.50 -2.02 22.89
N HIS A 462 -1.37 -0.75 23.27
CA HIS A 462 -0.90 -0.39 24.60
C HIS A 462 -2.04 -0.59 25.59
N PRO A 463 -1.81 -1.18 26.77
CA PRO A 463 -2.83 -1.29 27.81
C PRO A 463 -3.33 0.08 28.26
#